data_7febe401a05bff23e78af1795ce615ca
#
_entry.id   7febe401a05bff23e78af1795ce615ca
#
_cell.length_a   1.000
_cell.length_b   1.000
_cell.length_c   1.000
_cell.angle_alpha   90.00
_cell.angle_beta   90.00
_cell.angle_gamma   90.00
#
_symmetry.space_group_name_H-M   'P 1'
#
loop_
_entity.id
_entity.type
_entity.pdbx_description
1 polymer ?
#
loop_
_entity_poly.entity_id
_entity_poly.type
_entity_poly.pdbx_seq_one_letter_code
_entity_poly.pdbx_strand_id
1 'polypeptide(L)' 'MSMKAAELREMSNAELTKKLAELKEELFNLRFQHAINQLENPGRIETVKKDIARVKTVMRSNELKDAQ' A
#
# COMPACT_ATOMS: atom_id res chain seq x y z
N MET A 1 -9.65 -1.07 6.04
CA MET A 1 -9.80 -2.41 5.43
C MET A 1 -8.68 -2.65 4.43
N SER A 2 -8.20 -3.89 4.38
CA SER A 2 -7.17 -4.27 3.42
C SER A 2 -7.74 -4.27 2.00
N MET A 3 -6.96 -3.79 1.04
CA MET A 3 -7.34 -3.82 -0.37
C MET A 3 -7.26 -5.26 -0.91
N LYS A 4 -8.24 -5.65 -1.67
CA LYS A 4 -8.25 -6.97 -2.30
C LYS A 4 -7.39 -6.95 -3.57
N ALA A 5 -6.70 -8.06 -3.83
CA ALA A 5 -5.84 -8.17 -5.02
C ALA A 5 -6.63 -7.95 -6.31
N ALA A 6 -7.89 -8.40 -6.37
CA ALA A 6 -8.74 -8.20 -7.54
C ALA A 6 -8.97 -6.72 -7.85
N GLU A 7 -9.18 -5.91 -6.83
CA GLU A 7 -9.36 -4.47 -7.00
C GLU A 7 -8.09 -3.81 -7.54
N LEU A 8 -6.94 -4.21 -7.03
CA LEU A 8 -5.65 -3.69 -7.46
C LEU A 8 -5.35 -4.05 -8.91
N ARG A 9 -5.74 -5.24 -9.35
CA ARG A 9 -5.51 -5.70 -10.72
C ARG A 9 -6.30 -4.92 -11.75
N GLU A 10 -7.41 -4.31 -11.36
CA GLU A 10 -8.22 -3.48 -12.24
C GLU A 10 -7.65 -2.07 -12.41
N MET A 11 -6.69 -1.68 -11.59
CA MET A 11 -6.09 -0.35 -11.61
C MET A 11 -4.94 -0.28 -12.59
N SER A 12 -4.80 0.87 -13.26
CA SER A 12 -3.62 1.12 -14.11
C SER A 12 -2.37 1.31 -13.24
N ASN A 13 -1.18 1.19 -13.84
CA ASN A 13 0.06 1.44 -13.11
C ASN A 13 0.15 2.87 -12.57
N ALA A 14 -0.40 3.84 -13.30
CA ALA A 14 -0.45 5.22 -12.82
C ALA A 14 -1.28 5.34 -11.54
N GLU A 15 -2.44 4.68 -11.51
CA GLU A 15 -3.30 4.66 -10.33
C GLU A 15 -2.64 3.92 -9.16
N LEU A 16 -1.97 2.80 -9.45
CA LEU A 16 -1.26 2.03 -8.44
C LEU A 16 -0.10 2.82 -7.84
N THR A 17 0.62 3.57 -8.66
CA THR A 17 1.71 4.43 -8.20
C THR A 17 1.19 5.50 -7.23
N LYS A 18 0.06 6.11 -7.57
CA LYS A 18 -0.58 7.11 -6.71
C LYS A 18 -1.03 6.47 -5.40
N LYS A 19 -1.65 5.28 -5.48
CA LYS A 19 -2.09 4.55 -4.29
C LYS A 19 -0.91 4.19 -3.40
N LEU A 20 0.18 3.77 -3.99
CA LEU A 20 1.39 3.43 -3.26
C LEU A 20 1.95 4.66 -2.51
N ALA A 21 1.96 5.81 -3.14
CA ALA A 21 2.41 7.05 -2.49
C ALA A 21 1.52 7.41 -1.30
N GLU A 22 0.22 7.29 -1.45
CA GLU A 22 -0.74 7.53 -0.37
C GLU A 22 -0.52 6.58 0.81
N LEU A 23 -0.30 5.29 0.53
CA LEU A 23 -0.05 4.29 1.56
C LEU A 23 1.27 4.53 2.30
N LYS A 24 2.30 4.94 1.58
CA LYS A 24 3.60 5.27 2.20
C LYS A 24 3.48 6.48 3.12
N GLU A 25 2.73 7.48 2.72
CA GLU A 25 2.47 8.66 3.54
C GLU A 25 1.69 8.28 4.80
N GLU A 26 0.67 7.44 4.66
CA GLU A 26 -0.10 6.94 5.80
C GLU A 26 0.80 6.16 6.76
N LEU A 27 1.67 5.30 6.24
CA LEU A 27 2.59 4.52 7.06
C LEU A 27 3.55 5.44 7.84
N PHE A 28 4.06 6.47 7.19
CA PHE A 28 4.94 7.44 7.84
C PHE A 28 4.22 8.13 9.00
N ASN A 29 2.99 8.57 8.77
CA ASN A 29 2.19 9.22 9.80
C ASN A 29 1.87 8.29 10.96
N LEU A 30 1.54 7.03 10.69
CA LEU A 30 1.26 6.04 11.72
C LEU A 30 2.50 5.75 12.57
N ARG A 31 3.67 5.64 11.94
CA ARG A 31 4.92 5.42 12.66
C ARG A 31 5.27 6.61 13.54
N PHE A 32 5.01 7.82 13.06
CA PHE A 32 5.22 9.03 13.85
C PHE A 32 4.31 9.03 15.08
N GLN A 33 3.02 8.73 14.89
CA GLN A 33 2.06 8.65 16.00
C GLN A 33 2.46 7.58 17.01
N HIS A 34 2.96 6.45 16.54
CA HIS A 34 3.43 5.38 17.41
C HIS A 34 4.63 5.83 18.24
N ALA A 35 5.57 6.56 17.62
CA ALA A 35 6.76 7.04 18.30
C ALA A 35 6.44 8.02 19.44
N ILE A 36 5.37 8.80 19.31
CA ILE A 36 4.95 9.75 20.33
C ILE A 36 3.81 9.22 21.21
N ASN A 37 3.57 7.92 21.18
CA ASN A 37 2.54 7.23 21.97
C ASN A 37 1.12 7.75 21.77
N GLN A 38 0.79 8.23 20.55
CA GLN A 38 -0.54 8.70 20.22
C GLN A 38 -1.29 7.78 19.24
N LEU A 39 -0.75 6.62 18.95
CA LEU A 39 -1.38 5.67 18.04
C LEU A 39 -2.40 4.81 18.79
N GLU A 40 -3.68 4.92 18.42
CA GLU A 40 -4.76 4.17 19.07
C GLU A 40 -4.80 2.70 18.65
N ASN A 41 -4.41 2.42 17.40
CA ASN A 41 -4.46 1.07 16.86
C ASN A 41 -3.14 0.68 16.18
N PRO A 42 -2.20 0.05 16.93
CA PRO A 42 -0.91 -0.37 16.35
C PRO A 42 -1.06 -1.36 15.19
N GLY A 43 -2.14 -2.14 15.15
CA GLY A 43 -2.40 -3.07 14.05
C GLY A 43 -2.57 -2.38 12.70
N ARG A 44 -2.89 -1.10 12.68
CA ARG A 44 -3.03 -0.33 11.45
C ARG A 44 -1.72 -0.28 10.66
N ILE A 45 -0.57 -0.18 11.36
CA ILE A 45 0.75 -0.18 10.73
C ILE A 45 0.95 -1.47 9.94
N GLU A 46 0.62 -2.61 10.53
CA GLU A 46 0.75 -3.90 9.88
C GLU A 46 -0.15 -4.00 8.64
N THR A 47 -1.39 -3.54 8.75
CA THR A 47 -2.34 -3.54 7.64
C THR A 47 -1.83 -2.70 6.48
N VAL A 48 -1.33 -1.50 6.75
CA VAL A 48 -0.81 -0.61 5.70
C VAL A 48 0.42 -1.20 5.04
N LYS A 49 1.32 -1.82 5.80
CA LYS A 49 2.49 -2.52 5.24
C LYS A 49 2.08 -3.61 4.28
N LYS A 50 1.06 -4.40 4.64
CA LYS A 50 0.55 -5.47 3.77
C LYS A 50 -0.05 -4.90 2.49
N ASP A 51 -0.78 -3.80 2.59
CA ASP A 51 -1.36 -3.15 1.42
C ASP A 51 -0.27 -2.62 0.48
N ILE A 52 0.79 -2.02 1.03
CA ILE A 52 1.94 -1.56 0.24
C ILE A 52 2.56 -2.74 -0.51
N ALA A 53 2.78 -3.87 0.17
CA ALA A 53 3.35 -5.05 -0.45
C ALA A 53 2.46 -5.58 -1.58
N ARG A 54 1.15 -5.58 -1.40
CA ARG A 54 0.20 -6.01 -2.43
C ARG A 54 0.23 -5.11 -3.65
N VAL A 55 0.24 -3.79 -3.44
CA VAL A 55 0.31 -2.83 -4.55
C VAL A 55 1.60 -3.02 -5.33
N LYS A 56 2.73 -3.16 -4.66
CA LYS A 56 4.02 -3.39 -5.32
C LYS A 56 4.02 -4.68 -6.12
N THR A 57 3.43 -5.74 -5.59
CA THR A 57 3.34 -7.03 -6.26
C THR A 57 2.52 -6.92 -7.55
N VAL A 58 1.38 -6.25 -7.50
CA VAL A 58 0.53 -6.08 -8.68
C VAL A 58 1.23 -5.21 -9.72
N MET A 59 1.90 -4.13 -9.32
CA MET A 59 2.66 -3.29 -10.24
C MET A 59 3.75 -4.08 -10.95
N ARG A 60 4.48 -4.90 -10.21
CA ARG A 60 5.52 -5.75 -10.77
C ARG A 60 4.94 -6.76 -11.76
N SER A 61 3.81 -7.36 -11.42
CA SER A 61 3.11 -8.30 -12.30
C SER A 61 2.69 -7.61 -13.61
N ASN A 62 2.18 -6.39 -13.53
CA ASN A 62 1.79 -5.62 -14.71
C ASN A 62 3.00 -5.29 -15.59
N GLU A 63 4.13 -4.92 -14.99
CA GLU A 63 5.36 -4.65 -15.72
C GLU A 63 5.87 -5.89 -16.47
N LEU A 64 5.79 -7.05 -15.82
CA LEU A 64 6.19 -8.31 -16.45
C LEU A 64 5.29 -8.67 -17.63
N LYS A 65 4.00 -8.39 -17.54
CA LYS A 65 3.07 -8.58 -18.66
C LYS A 65 3.39 -7.67 -19.82
N ASP A 66 3.68 -6.41 -19.54
CA ASP A 66 3.98 -5.42 -20.57
C ASP A 66 5.33 -5.71 -21.24
N ALA A 67 6.24 -6.37 -20.55
CA ALA A 67 7.55 -6.74 -21.09
C ALA A 67 7.49 -7.95 -22.02
N GLN A 68 6.38 -8.66 -22.07
CA GLN A 68 6.16 -9.80 -22.98
C GLN A 68 5.43 -9.34 -24.22
#